data_ecac53abfa0f9a48aee9660969a5bca2
#
_entry.id   ecac53abfa0f9a48aee9660969a5bca2
#
_cell.length_a   1.000
_cell.length_b   1.000
_cell.length_c   1.000
_cell.angle_alpha   90.00
_cell.angle_beta   90.00
_cell.angle_gamma   90.00
#
_symmetry.space_group_name_H-M   'P 1'
#
loop_
_entity.id
_entity.type
_entity.pdbx_description
1 polymer ?
#
loop_
_entity_poly.entity_id
_entity_poly.type
_entity_poly.pdbx_seq_one_letter_code
_entity_poly.pdbx_strand_id
1 'polypeptide(L)'
;SMMFPMIMYWLTHKDKWLKKCMLPMAVTEDNITQDIYETAKLSINYSKVKTGMPSNVSAKYMNKCKAPTLVMAAEKDCLFPAKGVIPRAEHIIENCTTYLLEGRGHMSSLTEDEKQMIVDFLN
;
A
#
# COMPACT_ATOMS: atom_id res chain seq x y z
N SER A 1 -12.18 -7.94 7.89
CA SER A 1 -12.41 -8.33 6.49
C SER A 1 -13.04 -7.16 5.73
N MET A 2 -12.46 -6.78 4.61
CA MET A 2 -12.97 -5.69 3.73
C MET A 2 -14.12 -6.13 2.82
N MET A 3 -14.31 -7.44 2.63
CA MET A 3 -15.29 -7.96 1.66
C MET A 3 -16.75 -7.63 2.01
N PHE A 4 -17.15 -7.81 3.27
CA PHE A 4 -18.53 -7.52 3.66
C PHE A 4 -18.90 -6.04 3.47
N PRO A 5 -18.10 -5.05 3.94
CA PRO A 5 -18.36 -3.64 3.64
C PRO A 5 -18.39 -3.31 2.15
N MET A 6 -17.56 -3.96 1.33
CA MET A 6 -17.54 -3.76 -0.12
C MET A 6 -18.85 -4.22 -0.77
N ILE A 7 -19.35 -5.41 -0.42
CA ILE A 7 -20.65 -5.92 -0.90
C ILE A 7 -21.76 -4.98 -0.48
N MET A 8 -21.76 -4.52 0.76
CA MET A 8 -22.76 -3.59 1.26
C MET A 8 -22.71 -2.22 0.56
N TYR A 9 -21.52 -1.76 0.19
CA TYR A 9 -21.39 -0.55 -0.62
C TYR A 9 -21.99 -0.74 -2.01
N TRP A 10 -21.70 -1.84 -2.69
CA TRP A 10 -22.27 -2.14 -4.01
C TRP A 10 -23.79 -2.22 -4.01
N LEU A 11 -24.39 -2.78 -2.95
CA LEU A 11 -25.85 -2.91 -2.82
C LEU A 11 -26.54 -1.60 -2.44
N THR A 12 -25.90 -0.75 -1.65
CA THR A 12 -26.56 0.41 -1.03
C THR A 12 -26.05 1.76 -1.49
N HIS A 13 -24.86 1.81 -2.09
CA HIS A 13 -24.10 3.02 -2.44
C HIS A 13 -23.93 4.02 -1.28
N LYS A 14 -24.04 3.55 -0.02
CA LYS A 14 -23.91 4.41 1.16
C LYS A 14 -22.43 4.57 1.55
N ASP A 15 -22.01 5.82 1.65
CA ASP A 15 -20.63 6.22 1.97
C ASP A 15 -20.05 5.57 3.23
N LYS A 16 -20.89 5.31 4.25
CA LYS A 16 -20.46 4.62 5.46
C LYS A 16 -19.84 3.24 5.21
N TRP A 17 -20.28 2.53 4.18
CA TRP A 17 -19.77 1.21 3.85
C TRP A 17 -18.44 1.30 3.11
N LEU A 18 -18.27 2.30 2.25
CA LEU A 18 -17.00 2.58 1.60
C LEU A 18 -15.93 2.95 2.63
N LYS A 19 -16.23 3.87 3.56
CA LYS A 19 -15.32 4.22 4.67
C LYS A 19 -14.92 3.00 5.50
N LYS A 20 -15.89 2.12 5.84
CA LYS A 20 -15.59 0.86 6.55
C LYS A 20 -14.71 -0.11 5.75
N CYS A 21 -14.82 -0.09 4.42
CA CYS A 21 -13.95 -0.87 3.55
C CYS A 21 -12.52 -0.32 3.54
N MET A 22 -12.36 1.01 3.60
CA MET A 22 -11.07 1.69 3.54
C MET A 22 -10.31 1.65 4.89
N LEU A 23 -11.03 1.58 6.00
CA LEU A 23 -10.45 1.66 7.35
C LEU A 23 -9.29 0.67 7.61
N PRO A 24 -9.35 -0.62 7.21
CA PRO A 24 -8.20 -1.53 7.37
C PRO A 24 -6.93 -1.09 6.62
N MET A 25 -7.07 -0.35 5.52
CA MET A 25 -5.94 0.20 4.75
C MET A 25 -5.42 1.50 5.36
N ALA A 26 -6.30 2.30 5.94
CA ALA A 26 -5.98 3.60 6.52
C ALA A 26 -5.48 3.52 7.97
N VAL A 27 -5.79 2.44 8.69
CA VAL A 27 -5.56 2.22 10.14
C VAL A 27 -6.46 3.06 11.03
N THR A 28 -6.61 4.35 10.74
CA THR A 28 -7.51 5.29 11.46
C THR A 28 -8.40 6.04 10.46
N GLU A 29 -9.53 6.57 10.94
CA GLU A 29 -10.42 7.37 10.09
C GLU A 29 -9.77 8.67 9.62
N ASP A 30 -8.91 9.28 10.44
CA ASP A 30 -8.22 10.54 10.13
C ASP A 30 -7.29 10.42 8.90
N ASN A 31 -6.80 9.21 8.62
CA ASN A 31 -6.00 8.93 7.42
C ASN A 31 -6.86 8.83 6.14
N ILE A 32 -8.19 8.80 6.27
CA ILE A 32 -9.11 8.83 5.12
C ILE A 32 -9.46 10.30 4.84
N THR A 33 -8.51 11.02 4.24
CA THR A 33 -8.76 12.41 3.83
C THR A 33 -9.87 12.47 2.77
N GLN A 34 -10.47 13.66 2.59
CA GLN A 34 -11.52 13.84 1.59
C GLN A 34 -11.04 13.45 0.18
N ASP A 35 -9.83 13.85 -0.20
CA ASP A 35 -9.26 13.55 -1.52
C ASP A 35 -9.07 12.03 -1.73
N ILE A 36 -8.56 11.33 -0.72
CA ILE A 36 -8.41 9.87 -0.75
C ILE A 36 -9.77 9.20 -0.87
N TYR A 37 -10.75 9.67 -0.12
CA TYR A 37 -12.11 9.15 -0.15
C TYR A 37 -12.76 9.34 -1.53
N GLU A 38 -12.73 10.55 -2.08
CA GLU A 38 -13.30 10.86 -3.41
C GLU A 38 -12.61 10.05 -4.51
N THR A 39 -11.28 9.94 -4.47
CA THR A 39 -10.52 9.14 -5.42
C THR A 39 -10.92 7.66 -5.36
N ALA A 40 -11.03 7.08 -4.17
CA ALA A 40 -11.47 5.70 -3.99
C ALA A 40 -12.91 5.49 -4.50
N LYS A 41 -13.82 6.42 -4.20
CA LYS A 41 -15.22 6.39 -4.63
C LYS A 41 -15.34 6.42 -6.15
N LEU A 42 -14.62 7.33 -6.81
CA LEU A 42 -14.59 7.43 -8.27
C LEU A 42 -13.99 6.16 -8.89
N SER A 43 -12.88 5.66 -8.34
CA SER A 43 -12.24 4.44 -8.82
C SER A 43 -13.16 3.22 -8.76
N ILE A 44 -13.84 3.02 -7.64
CA ILE A 44 -14.75 1.87 -7.47
C ILE A 44 -15.97 1.97 -8.40
N ASN A 45 -16.51 3.17 -8.60
CA ASN A 45 -17.73 3.35 -9.37
C ASN A 45 -17.48 3.34 -10.89
N TYR A 46 -16.31 3.79 -11.35
CA TYR A 46 -16.07 4.04 -12.77
C TYR A 46 -14.89 3.26 -13.37
N SER A 47 -14.07 2.60 -12.55
CA SER A 47 -12.94 1.80 -13.05
C SER A 47 -13.32 0.32 -13.16
N LYS A 48 -12.78 -0.33 -14.18
CA LYS A 48 -12.82 -1.79 -14.34
C LYS A 48 -11.44 -2.34 -14.08
N VAL A 49 -11.28 -3.13 -13.02
CA VAL A 49 -10.03 -3.85 -12.77
C VAL A 49 -9.89 -4.97 -13.80
N LYS A 50 -8.90 -4.85 -14.68
CA LYS A 50 -8.59 -5.86 -15.72
C LYS A 50 -7.36 -6.70 -15.38
N THR A 51 -6.63 -6.34 -14.32
CA THR A 51 -5.41 -7.02 -13.88
C THR A 51 -5.73 -8.04 -12.80
N GLY A 52 -5.02 -9.16 -12.81
CA GLY A 52 -5.08 -10.14 -11.70
C GLY A 52 -4.47 -9.57 -10.42
N MET A 53 -4.63 -10.31 -9.33
CA MET A 53 -3.99 -9.99 -8.06
C MET A 53 -2.46 -10.03 -8.22
N PRO A 54 -1.72 -9.09 -7.58
CA PRO A 54 -0.27 -9.14 -7.56
C PRO A 54 0.23 -10.49 -7.05
N SER A 55 1.25 -11.04 -7.70
CA SER A 55 1.90 -12.28 -7.30
C SER A 55 3.36 -12.03 -6.92
N ASN A 56 3.92 -12.94 -6.13
CA ASN A 56 5.32 -12.85 -5.76
C ASN A 56 6.22 -13.01 -6.98
N VAL A 57 7.13 -12.06 -7.18
CA VAL A 57 8.20 -12.17 -8.18
C VAL A 57 9.22 -13.23 -7.72
N SER A 58 9.76 -14.01 -8.66
CA SER A 58 10.79 -14.99 -8.31
C SER A 58 12.15 -14.32 -8.10
N ALA A 59 12.97 -14.86 -7.18
CA ALA A 59 14.34 -14.39 -6.94
C ALA A 59 15.19 -14.40 -8.22
N LYS A 60 15.00 -15.39 -9.11
CA LYS A 60 15.70 -15.49 -10.39
C LYS A 60 15.52 -14.24 -11.29
N TYR A 61 14.36 -13.61 -11.24
CA TYR A 61 14.15 -12.36 -11.99
C TYR A 61 14.72 -11.15 -11.26
N MET A 62 14.54 -11.08 -9.93
CA MET A 62 15.04 -9.96 -9.12
C MET A 62 16.54 -9.91 -9.04
N ASN A 63 17.25 -11.04 -9.06
CA ASN A 63 18.72 -11.10 -9.07
C ASN A 63 19.37 -10.45 -10.32
N LYS A 64 18.57 -10.15 -11.34
CA LYS A 64 19.03 -9.40 -12.52
C LYS A 64 19.02 -7.88 -12.29
N CYS A 65 18.27 -7.41 -11.31
CA CYS A 65 18.27 -6.00 -10.92
C CYS A 65 19.51 -5.72 -10.06
N LYS A 66 20.44 -4.93 -10.57
CA LYS A 66 21.66 -4.52 -9.87
C LYS A 66 21.59 -3.08 -9.36
N ALA A 67 20.55 -2.37 -9.70
CA ALA A 67 20.34 -1.00 -9.25
C ALA A 67 20.14 -0.96 -7.73
N PRO A 68 20.69 0.06 -7.04
CA PRO A 68 20.28 0.34 -5.67
C PRO A 68 18.77 0.46 -5.56
N THR A 69 18.18 -0.20 -4.56
CA THR A 69 16.73 -0.26 -4.41
C THR A 69 16.36 0.10 -2.98
N LEU A 70 15.51 1.12 -2.82
CA LEU A 70 14.91 1.46 -1.53
C LEU A 70 13.51 0.85 -1.44
N VAL A 71 13.26 0.05 -0.41
CA VAL A 71 11.97 -0.54 -0.12
C VAL A 71 11.44 0.02 1.18
N MET A 72 10.40 0.84 1.10
CA MET A 72 9.68 1.37 2.25
C MET A 72 8.39 0.58 2.44
N ALA A 73 8.18 0.01 3.62
CA ALA A 73 7.01 -0.82 3.87
C ALA A 73 6.31 -0.45 5.17
N ALA A 74 4.99 -0.36 5.14
CA ALA A 74 4.19 0.03 6.28
C ALA A 74 3.87 -1.17 7.20
N GLU A 75 4.04 -0.97 8.51
CA GLU A 75 3.89 -2.01 9.53
C GLU A 75 2.49 -2.63 9.53
N LYS A 76 1.47 -1.78 9.47
CA LYS A 76 0.04 -2.17 9.53
C LYS A 76 -0.63 -2.22 8.17
N ASP A 77 0.16 -2.32 7.09
CA ASP A 77 -0.41 -2.52 5.75
C ASP A 77 -1.12 -3.86 5.69
N CYS A 78 -2.43 -3.83 5.40
CA CYS A 78 -3.25 -5.03 5.34
C CYS A 78 -3.11 -5.79 4.01
N LEU A 79 -2.55 -5.18 2.98
CA LEU A 79 -2.31 -5.77 1.66
C LEU A 79 -0.88 -6.29 1.53
N PHE A 80 0.10 -5.47 1.94
CA PHE A 80 1.53 -5.74 1.81
C PHE A 80 2.25 -5.45 3.14
N PRO A 81 1.99 -6.22 4.20
CA PRO A 81 2.54 -5.95 5.52
C PRO A 81 4.07 -6.02 5.52
N ALA A 82 4.72 -5.04 6.17
CA ALA A 82 6.17 -4.92 6.24
C ALA A 82 6.87 -6.20 6.70
N LYS A 83 6.25 -6.95 7.64
CA LYS A 83 6.78 -8.25 8.12
C LYS A 83 6.98 -9.30 7.03
N GLY A 84 6.25 -9.18 5.91
CA GLY A 84 6.42 -10.06 4.75
C GLY A 84 7.25 -9.40 3.65
N VAL A 85 7.08 -8.09 3.44
CA VAL A 85 7.75 -7.34 2.36
C VAL A 85 9.25 -7.18 2.64
N ILE A 86 9.62 -6.70 3.83
CA ILE A 86 11.02 -6.37 4.16
C ILE A 86 11.92 -7.61 4.08
N PRO A 87 11.67 -8.71 4.78
CA PRO A 87 12.54 -9.89 4.70
C PRO A 87 12.61 -10.47 3.28
N ARG A 88 11.51 -10.37 2.54
CA ARG A 88 11.48 -10.83 1.15
C ARG A 88 12.35 -9.96 0.27
N ALA A 89 12.26 -8.63 0.38
CA ALA A 89 13.05 -7.69 -0.40
C ALA A 89 14.55 -7.89 -0.15
N GLU A 90 14.96 -7.97 1.11
CA GLU A 90 16.35 -8.22 1.52
C GLU A 90 16.90 -9.55 1.00
N HIS A 91 16.03 -10.57 0.91
CA HIS A 91 16.44 -11.87 0.40
C HIS A 91 16.64 -11.93 -1.12
N ILE A 92 15.84 -11.18 -1.90
CA ILE A 92 15.82 -11.33 -3.37
C ILE A 92 16.41 -10.14 -4.14
N ILE A 93 16.68 -9.00 -3.47
CA ILE A 93 17.25 -7.80 -4.08
C ILE A 93 18.67 -7.61 -3.52
N GLU A 94 19.68 -7.69 -4.37
CA GLU A 94 21.09 -7.67 -3.96
C GLU A 94 21.49 -6.34 -3.28
N ASN A 95 21.11 -5.21 -3.86
CA ASN A 95 21.41 -3.87 -3.34
C ASN A 95 20.14 -3.24 -2.74
N CYS A 96 19.63 -3.85 -1.67
CA CYS A 96 18.40 -3.45 -1.02
C CYS A 96 18.66 -2.66 0.26
N THR A 97 18.07 -1.47 0.35
CA THR A 97 17.89 -0.71 1.59
C THR A 97 16.43 -0.77 1.97
N THR A 98 16.14 -1.12 3.23
CA THR A 98 14.76 -1.23 3.70
C THR A 98 14.46 -0.17 4.76
N TYR A 99 13.23 0.29 4.80
CA TYR A 99 12.75 1.24 5.79
C TYR A 99 11.33 0.87 6.26
N LEU A 100 11.16 0.75 7.58
CA LEU A 100 9.88 0.45 8.20
C LEU A 100 9.11 1.73 8.51
N LEU A 101 7.91 1.85 7.96
CA LEU A 101 6.95 2.90 8.30
C LEU A 101 6.11 2.44 9.50
N GLU A 102 6.58 2.76 10.71
CA GLU A 102 5.97 2.30 11.97
C GLU A 102 4.55 2.86 12.16
N GLY A 103 3.65 2.01 12.66
CA GLY A 103 2.26 2.37 12.98
C GLY A 103 1.37 2.69 11.78
N ARG A 104 1.88 2.63 10.55
CA ARG A 104 1.20 3.08 9.34
C ARG A 104 0.58 1.95 8.53
N GLY A 105 -0.45 2.29 7.78
CA GLY A 105 -1.15 1.41 6.85
C GLY A 105 -0.87 1.72 5.40
N HIS A 106 -1.60 1.05 4.52
CA HIS A 106 -1.46 1.17 3.06
C HIS A 106 -1.70 2.58 2.52
N MET A 107 -2.58 3.34 3.17
CA MET A 107 -3.02 4.68 2.72
C MET A 107 -2.34 5.82 3.49
N SER A 108 -1.23 5.55 4.16
CA SER A 108 -0.54 6.56 4.96
C SER A 108 0.37 7.43 4.11
N SER A 109 0.37 8.74 4.37
CA SER A 109 1.28 9.69 3.74
C SER A 109 2.68 9.61 4.33
N LEU A 110 3.71 9.92 3.53
CA LEU A 110 5.08 10.07 4.00
C LEU A 110 5.27 11.40 4.75
N THR A 111 6.11 11.41 5.77
CA THR A 111 6.59 12.63 6.43
C THR A 111 7.60 13.37 5.54
N GLU A 112 7.91 14.64 5.88
CA GLU A 112 8.92 15.39 5.13
C GLU A 112 10.31 14.75 5.24
N ASP A 113 10.68 14.21 6.40
CA ASP A 113 11.95 13.51 6.60
C ASP A 113 12.04 12.24 5.74
N GLU A 114 10.94 11.50 5.59
CA GLU A 114 10.89 10.32 4.73
C GLU A 114 10.95 10.68 3.25
N LYS A 115 10.33 11.78 2.86
CA LYS A 115 10.48 12.32 1.51
C LYS A 115 11.92 12.75 1.24
N GLN A 116 12.57 13.42 2.21
CA GLN A 116 13.97 13.81 2.09
C GLN A 116 14.88 12.57 1.99
N MET A 117 14.63 11.52 2.77
CA MET A 117 15.36 10.23 2.64
C MET A 117 15.28 9.66 1.22
N ILE A 118 14.11 9.74 0.57
CA ILE A 118 13.95 9.30 -0.83
C ILE A 118 14.81 10.17 -1.76
N VAL A 119 14.79 11.48 -1.57
CA VAL A 119 15.61 12.41 -2.37
C VAL A 119 17.10 12.09 -2.19
N ASP A 120 17.55 11.88 -0.96
CA ASP A 120 18.96 11.56 -0.66
C ASP A 120 19.38 10.21 -1.23
N PHE A 121 18.48 9.24 -1.26
CA PHE A 121 18.72 7.94 -1.88
C PHE A 121 18.85 8.03 -3.42
N LEU A 122 18.17 8.98 -4.06
CA LEU A 122 18.19 9.15 -5.52
C LEU A 122 19.36 10.00 -6.04
N ASN A 123 20.07 10.73 -5.16
CA ASN A 123 21.22 11.57 -5.48
C ASN A 123 22.56 10.83 -5.23
#